data_77b6d9c0300d5abefc0757ddc5bb0c76
#
_entry.id   77b6d9c0300d5abefc0757ddc5bb0c76
#
_cell.length_a   1.000
_cell.length_b   1.000
_cell.length_c   1.000
_cell.angle_alpha   90.00
_cell.angle_beta   90.00
_cell.angle_gamma   90.00
#
_symmetry.space_group_name_H-M   'P 1'
#
loop_
_entity.id
_entity.type
_entity.pdbx_description
1 polymer ?
#
loop_
_entity_poly.entity_id
_entity_poly.type
_entity_poly.pdbx_seq_one_letter_code
_entity_poly.pdbx_strand_id
1 'polypeptide(L)'
;MGPEISTHYFNRRPSSIRSAQISFKKRSDKDSIVPINLAIGNVSLPMHPAMISRMENLKNSDSPFSEGILRYTSSSGNEETVKAFLNIISYEGVNTSKLHCLITDGGSQAMEIMLLGVCGTSEKKPIMLLDPAYTNYLEFSKRLSVPIVSLSRSINKIGNFNKLNFEAISNLVKSEKPNGLVVIPYDNPTGQFIDQTDLIKLATICVENKIWLISDEAYRQLYYDRVSSSSIWKITNKEVPNIDGFRISIESASKVWNACGLRIGGLITDNNLFYTKSVYEYTANLCANSLGQYIFGALADISHEEISLWYSKQREYYLPLMNSMRDSFIKKIPGVLVSKPSAAIYLIIDFKEICSPKFDANDFIQFCAKKGCVKHNNDNYTLFFAPLNEFYSSDNRVKTQIRIAMVESPKYLKLAPLILSELYEEYSKLIS
;
A
#
# COMPACT_ATOMS: atom_id res chain seq x y z
N MET A 1 31.00 22.39 -19.69
CA MET A 1 30.33 21.44 -18.75
C MET A 1 29.23 22.23 -18.06
N GLY A 2 28.04 21.63 -17.85
CA GLY A 2 26.94 22.26 -17.09
C GLY A 2 27.15 22.09 -15.58
N PRO A 3 26.24 22.67 -14.76
CA PRO A 3 26.30 22.50 -13.31
C PRO A 3 26.09 21.04 -12.91
N GLU A 4 26.72 20.65 -11.79
CA GLU A 4 26.61 19.30 -11.25
C GLU A 4 25.28 19.13 -10.47
N ILE A 5 24.63 17.98 -10.60
CA ILE A 5 23.49 17.58 -9.77
C ILE A 5 23.99 16.99 -8.45
N SER A 6 23.14 17.05 -7.40
CA SER A 6 23.50 16.49 -6.09
C SER A 6 23.76 14.97 -6.16
N THR A 7 24.62 14.47 -5.28
CA THR A 7 24.88 13.02 -5.12
C THR A 7 23.59 12.24 -4.87
N HIS A 8 22.63 12.82 -4.12
CA HIS A 8 21.33 12.22 -3.91
C HIS A 8 20.59 11.96 -5.24
N TYR A 9 20.53 12.95 -6.14
CA TYR A 9 19.88 12.80 -7.44
C TYR A 9 20.68 11.88 -8.36
N PHE A 10 22.00 11.98 -8.37
CA PHE A 10 22.87 11.13 -9.19
C PHE A 10 22.68 9.64 -8.90
N ASN A 11 22.42 9.28 -7.64
CA ASN A 11 22.20 7.91 -7.18
C ASN A 11 20.76 7.41 -7.35
N ARG A 12 19.80 8.26 -7.74
CA ARG A 12 18.40 7.81 -7.95
C ARG A 12 18.31 6.92 -9.18
N ARG A 13 17.59 5.82 -9.02
CA ARG A 13 17.30 4.87 -10.10
C ARG A 13 15.79 4.60 -10.14
N PRO A 14 15.21 4.35 -11.33
CA PRO A 14 13.81 3.91 -11.38
C PRO A 14 13.67 2.53 -10.74
N SER A 15 12.53 2.28 -10.10
CA SER A 15 12.17 0.93 -9.66
C SER A 15 12.15 -0.06 -10.83
N SER A 16 12.25 -1.36 -10.56
CA SER A 16 12.20 -2.41 -11.60
C SER A 16 10.94 -2.30 -12.46
N ILE A 17 9.78 -1.99 -11.83
CA ILE A 17 8.52 -1.75 -12.54
C ILE A 17 8.64 -0.57 -13.50
N ARG A 18 9.15 0.57 -13.04
CA ARG A 18 9.31 1.77 -13.88
C ARG A 18 10.31 1.53 -14.98
N SER A 19 11.42 0.86 -14.68
CA SER A 19 12.43 0.47 -15.65
C SER A 19 11.86 -0.43 -16.75
N ALA A 20 11.02 -1.42 -16.37
CA ALA A 20 10.32 -2.28 -17.31
C ALA A 20 9.35 -1.49 -18.20
N GLN A 21 8.57 -0.57 -17.64
CA GLN A 21 7.68 0.30 -18.43
C GLN A 21 8.44 1.18 -19.43
N ILE A 22 9.61 1.73 -19.04
CA ILE A 22 10.46 2.50 -19.93
C ILE A 22 11.01 1.60 -21.04
N SER A 23 11.43 0.38 -20.70
CA SER A 23 11.94 -0.60 -21.68
C SER A 23 10.86 -1.00 -22.69
N PHE A 24 9.63 -1.25 -22.23
CA PHE A 24 8.51 -1.58 -23.10
C PHE A 24 8.17 -0.45 -24.07
N LYS A 25 8.16 0.80 -23.61
CA LYS A 25 7.89 1.97 -24.47
C LYS A 25 8.92 2.13 -25.60
N LYS A 26 10.11 1.55 -25.46
CA LYS A 26 11.19 1.58 -26.48
C LYS A 26 11.10 0.44 -27.50
N ARG A 27 10.20 -0.53 -27.34
CA ARG A 27 10.01 -1.62 -28.30
C ARG A 27 9.47 -1.08 -29.61
N SER A 28 9.96 -1.61 -30.72
CA SER A 28 9.45 -1.31 -32.06
C SER A 28 8.05 -1.86 -32.32
N ASP A 29 7.70 -2.97 -31.66
CA ASP A 29 6.44 -3.70 -31.80
C ASP A 29 5.42 -3.41 -30.68
N LYS A 30 5.67 -2.43 -29.81
CA LYS A 30 4.86 -2.11 -28.63
C LYS A 30 3.37 -1.89 -28.95
N ASP A 31 3.07 -1.27 -30.09
CA ASP A 31 1.71 -0.91 -30.48
C ASP A 31 0.87 -2.14 -30.94
N SER A 32 1.53 -3.28 -31.19
CA SER A 32 0.91 -4.58 -31.49
C SER A 32 0.77 -5.48 -30.26
N ILE A 33 1.19 -5.04 -29.06
CA ILE A 33 1.20 -5.83 -27.84
C ILE A 33 0.38 -5.15 -26.75
N VAL A 34 -0.56 -5.88 -26.19
CA VAL A 34 -1.37 -5.44 -25.03
C VAL A 34 -0.60 -5.76 -23.72
N PRO A 35 -0.10 -4.75 -22.98
CA PRO A 35 0.54 -4.99 -21.71
C PRO A 35 -0.52 -5.13 -20.61
N ILE A 36 -0.63 -6.31 -20.01
CA ILE A 36 -1.45 -6.52 -18.80
C ILE A 36 -0.64 -6.05 -17.60
N ASN A 37 -1.11 -5.01 -16.91
CA ASN A 37 -0.33 -4.37 -15.84
C ASN A 37 -0.85 -4.75 -14.43
N LEU A 38 -0.27 -5.78 -13.85
CA LEU A 38 -0.53 -6.24 -12.48
C LEU A 38 0.54 -5.79 -11.48
N ALA A 39 1.43 -4.88 -11.88
CA ALA A 39 2.53 -4.40 -11.04
C ALA A 39 2.12 -3.28 -10.08
N ILE A 40 1.22 -2.38 -10.51
CA ILE A 40 0.85 -1.17 -9.78
C ILE A 40 -0.58 -1.31 -9.26
N GLY A 41 -0.79 -1.06 -7.96
CA GLY A 41 -2.12 -1.10 -7.34
C GLY A 41 -3.02 0.09 -7.77
N ASN A 42 -3.16 0.32 -9.06
CA ASN A 42 -4.02 1.37 -9.62
C ASN A 42 -5.43 0.82 -9.80
N VAL A 43 -6.28 1.02 -8.79
CA VAL A 43 -7.65 0.49 -8.78
C VAL A 43 -8.46 1.08 -9.93
N SER A 44 -9.19 0.22 -10.66
CA SER A 44 -10.00 0.58 -11.82
C SER A 44 -11.52 0.45 -11.59
N LEU A 45 -11.95 0.31 -10.33
CA LEU A 45 -13.35 0.32 -9.95
C LEU A 45 -13.86 1.76 -9.76
N PRO A 46 -15.17 2.02 -9.94
CA PRO A 46 -15.76 3.32 -9.66
C PRO A 46 -15.58 3.75 -8.20
N MET A 47 -15.45 5.04 -7.96
CA MET A 47 -15.49 5.62 -6.62
C MET A 47 -16.87 5.40 -5.96
N HIS A 48 -16.95 5.70 -4.67
CA HIS A 48 -18.23 5.71 -3.94
C HIS A 48 -19.24 6.65 -4.62
N PRO A 49 -20.55 6.28 -4.74
CA PRO A 49 -21.55 7.08 -5.43
C PRO A 49 -21.64 8.54 -4.95
N ALA A 50 -21.54 8.78 -3.64
CA ALA A 50 -21.53 10.14 -3.08
C ALA A 50 -20.37 10.99 -3.61
N MET A 51 -19.19 10.38 -3.79
CA MET A 51 -18.01 11.06 -4.37
C MET A 51 -18.20 11.33 -5.85
N ILE A 52 -18.78 10.38 -6.61
CA ILE A 52 -19.11 10.56 -8.03
C ILE A 52 -20.09 11.72 -8.20
N SER A 53 -21.16 11.76 -7.39
CA SER A 53 -22.15 12.84 -7.42
C SER A 53 -21.51 14.21 -7.20
N ARG A 54 -20.61 14.37 -6.23
CA ARG A 54 -19.88 15.64 -6.03
C ARG A 54 -18.98 16.01 -7.20
N MET A 55 -18.31 15.04 -7.79
CA MET A 55 -17.45 15.26 -8.95
C MET A 55 -18.26 15.75 -10.18
N GLU A 56 -19.44 15.17 -10.41
CA GLU A 56 -20.31 15.55 -11.51
C GLU A 56 -20.96 16.92 -11.30
N ASN A 57 -21.17 17.34 -10.06
CA ASN A 57 -21.90 18.54 -9.67
C ASN A 57 -20.99 19.71 -9.24
N LEU A 58 -19.74 19.75 -9.66
CA LEU A 58 -18.77 20.81 -9.29
C LEU A 58 -19.24 22.23 -9.65
N LYS A 59 -20.10 22.39 -10.67
CA LYS A 59 -20.61 23.68 -11.12
C LYS A 59 -21.98 24.07 -10.54
N ASN A 60 -22.58 23.20 -9.71
CA ASN A 60 -23.86 23.53 -9.08
C ASN A 60 -23.72 24.72 -8.12
N SER A 61 -24.78 25.47 -7.90
CA SER A 61 -24.79 26.67 -7.07
C SER A 61 -24.34 26.48 -5.62
N ASP A 62 -24.50 25.28 -5.09
CA ASP A 62 -24.10 24.88 -3.75
C ASP A 62 -22.64 24.36 -3.67
N SER A 63 -21.99 24.22 -4.82
CA SER A 63 -20.57 23.85 -4.86
C SER A 63 -19.68 25.07 -4.56
N PRO A 64 -18.63 24.94 -3.74
CA PRO A 64 -17.66 26.01 -3.52
C PRO A 64 -16.87 26.40 -4.77
N PHE A 65 -17.02 25.64 -5.85
CA PHE A 65 -16.35 25.86 -7.15
C PHE A 65 -17.28 26.34 -8.25
N SER A 66 -18.54 26.68 -7.93
CA SER A 66 -19.56 27.09 -8.91
C SER A 66 -19.10 28.24 -9.79
N GLU A 67 -18.36 29.21 -9.24
CA GLU A 67 -17.79 30.37 -9.95
C GLU A 67 -16.44 30.08 -10.65
N GLY A 68 -15.94 28.84 -10.60
CA GLY A 68 -14.63 28.47 -11.15
C GLY A 68 -13.44 28.93 -10.31
N ILE A 69 -13.66 29.40 -9.08
CA ILE A 69 -12.60 29.85 -8.17
C ILE A 69 -12.11 28.71 -7.32
N LEU A 70 -10.78 28.46 -7.35
CA LEU A 70 -10.12 27.39 -6.62
C LEU A 70 -9.14 28.00 -5.60
N ARG A 71 -9.57 28.08 -4.34
CA ARG A 71 -8.76 28.65 -3.25
C ARG A 71 -8.04 27.57 -2.46
N TYR A 72 -6.97 27.95 -1.76
CA TYR A 72 -6.37 27.11 -0.74
C TYR A 72 -7.36 26.84 0.40
N THR A 73 -7.31 25.64 0.94
CA THR A 73 -7.97 25.29 2.22
C THR A 73 -7.04 25.59 3.39
N SER A 74 -7.49 25.32 4.61
CA SER A 74 -6.60 25.27 5.78
C SER A 74 -5.45 24.25 5.54
N SER A 75 -4.28 24.53 6.10
CA SER A 75 -3.15 23.61 6.02
C SER A 75 -3.42 22.27 6.73
N SER A 76 -4.29 22.25 7.74
CA SER A 76 -4.74 21.00 8.36
C SER A 76 -5.73 20.20 7.51
N GLY A 77 -6.26 20.81 6.45
CA GLY A 77 -7.33 20.30 5.63
C GLY A 77 -8.68 20.96 5.90
N ASN A 78 -9.64 20.68 5.05
CA ASN A 78 -11.02 21.15 5.19
C ASN A 78 -11.75 20.29 6.22
N GLU A 79 -12.60 20.91 7.05
CA GLU A 79 -13.30 20.27 8.18
C GLU A 79 -14.13 19.07 7.74
N GLU A 80 -14.80 19.17 6.60
CA GLU A 80 -15.64 18.11 6.06
C GLU A 80 -14.79 16.88 5.67
N THR A 81 -13.60 17.08 5.09
CA THR A 81 -12.67 15.99 4.76
C THR A 81 -12.10 15.33 6.02
N VAL A 82 -11.77 16.12 7.04
CA VAL A 82 -11.40 15.60 8.36
C VAL A 82 -12.53 14.75 8.94
N LYS A 83 -13.77 15.27 8.92
CA LYS A 83 -14.95 14.55 9.38
C LYS A 83 -15.19 13.26 8.61
N ALA A 84 -14.93 13.22 7.29
CA ALA A 84 -15.04 12.01 6.48
C ALA A 84 -14.10 10.91 6.96
N PHE A 85 -12.82 11.20 7.20
CA PHE A 85 -11.89 10.21 7.77
C PHE A 85 -12.29 9.76 9.17
N LEU A 86 -12.70 10.67 10.03
CA LEU A 86 -13.14 10.32 11.38
C LEU A 86 -14.44 9.50 11.38
N ASN A 87 -15.40 9.80 10.47
CA ASN A 87 -16.60 9.00 10.27
C ASN A 87 -16.25 7.56 9.85
N ILE A 88 -15.34 7.39 8.90
CA ILE A 88 -14.84 6.08 8.45
C ILE A 88 -14.21 5.29 9.61
N ILE A 89 -13.44 5.94 10.47
CA ILE A 89 -12.82 5.29 11.63
C ILE A 89 -13.87 4.95 12.68
N SER A 90 -14.84 5.84 12.94
CA SER A 90 -15.88 5.64 13.94
C SER A 90 -16.83 4.48 13.60
N TYR A 91 -16.97 4.11 12.32
CA TYR A 91 -17.73 2.95 11.87
C TYR A 91 -17.35 1.65 12.61
N GLU A 92 -16.11 1.54 13.05
CA GLU A 92 -15.63 0.37 13.80
C GLU A 92 -15.97 0.41 15.30
N GLY A 93 -16.83 1.32 15.74
CA GLY A 93 -17.16 1.55 17.15
C GLY A 93 -16.09 2.33 17.91
N VAL A 94 -15.17 2.96 17.21
CA VAL A 94 -14.07 3.75 17.78
C VAL A 94 -14.59 5.12 18.22
N ASN A 95 -14.24 5.54 19.43
CA ASN A 95 -14.43 6.93 19.84
C ASN A 95 -13.33 7.82 19.24
N THR A 96 -13.72 8.65 18.28
CA THR A 96 -12.81 9.52 17.54
C THR A 96 -12.60 10.90 18.17
N SER A 97 -13.22 11.20 19.32
CA SER A 97 -13.19 12.55 19.94
C SER A 97 -11.79 13.03 20.34
N LYS A 98 -10.84 12.13 20.55
CA LYS A 98 -9.44 12.42 20.86
C LYS A 98 -8.50 12.30 19.65
N LEU A 99 -9.02 11.99 18.47
CA LEU A 99 -8.22 11.82 17.29
C LEU A 99 -8.07 13.14 16.54
N HIS A 100 -6.87 13.43 16.13
CA HIS A 100 -6.52 14.56 15.28
C HIS A 100 -6.18 14.05 13.88
N CYS A 101 -6.68 14.73 12.85
CA CYS A 101 -6.47 14.36 11.45
C CYS A 101 -5.87 15.52 10.67
N LEU A 102 -4.71 15.28 10.06
CA LEU A 102 -4.08 16.17 9.08
C LEU A 102 -4.33 15.60 7.68
N ILE A 103 -4.99 16.37 6.82
CA ILE A 103 -5.22 15.99 5.43
C ILE A 103 -3.95 16.21 4.60
N THR A 104 -3.60 15.24 3.77
CA THR A 104 -2.37 15.22 2.99
C THR A 104 -2.62 14.86 1.53
N ASP A 105 -1.65 15.16 0.64
CA ASP A 105 -1.70 14.74 -0.77
C ASP A 105 -1.48 13.23 -0.95
N GLY A 106 -2.48 12.47 -0.49
CA GLY A 106 -2.48 11.02 -0.42
C GLY A 106 -1.68 10.46 0.75
N GLY A 107 -1.86 9.17 1.03
CA GLY A 107 -1.13 8.48 2.08
C GLY A 107 0.40 8.58 1.94
N SER A 108 0.93 8.77 0.74
CA SER A 108 2.37 8.94 0.52
C SER A 108 2.95 10.13 1.26
N GLN A 109 2.27 11.28 1.24
CA GLN A 109 2.74 12.45 1.98
C GLN A 109 2.53 12.29 3.49
N ALA A 110 1.45 11.64 3.92
CA ALA A 110 1.28 11.26 5.33
C ALA A 110 2.45 10.39 5.84
N MET A 111 2.94 9.43 5.01
CA MET A 111 4.12 8.63 5.32
C MET A 111 5.39 9.48 5.47
N GLU A 112 5.59 10.46 4.59
CA GLU A 112 6.76 11.35 4.63
C GLU A 112 6.76 12.21 5.90
N ILE A 113 5.63 12.84 6.22
CA ILE A 113 5.45 13.65 7.44
C ILE A 113 5.61 12.78 8.70
N MET A 114 5.05 11.57 8.69
CA MET A 114 5.21 10.62 9.78
C MET A 114 6.69 10.29 10.01
N LEU A 115 7.46 9.98 8.96
CA LEU A 115 8.90 9.69 9.10
C LEU A 115 9.68 10.90 9.62
N LEU A 116 9.36 12.10 9.16
CA LEU A 116 9.97 13.34 9.68
C LEU A 116 9.69 13.53 11.17
N GLY A 117 8.43 13.36 11.58
CA GLY A 117 8.01 13.58 12.97
C GLY A 117 8.49 12.48 13.93
N VAL A 118 8.57 11.23 13.47
CA VAL A 118 8.99 10.07 14.28
C VAL A 118 10.50 9.92 14.33
N CYS A 119 11.19 10.02 13.19
CA CYS A 119 12.60 9.69 13.09
C CYS A 119 13.51 10.93 12.99
N GLY A 120 12.99 12.04 12.45
CA GLY A 120 13.80 13.21 12.12
C GLY A 120 14.78 12.96 10.99
N THR A 121 15.40 14.02 10.47
CA THR A 121 16.41 13.94 9.40
C THR A 121 17.83 13.95 9.93
N SER A 122 18.05 14.54 11.10
CA SER A 122 19.39 14.72 11.71
C SER A 122 19.65 13.74 12.86
N GLU A 123 18.63 13.26 13.53
CA GLU A 123 18.76 12.39 14.72
C GLU A 123 19.08 10.94 14.35
N LYS A 124 18.88 10.54 13.11
CA LYS A 124 19.12 9.19 12.58
C LYS A 124 18.47 8.06 13.39
N LYS A 125 17.29 8.33 13.97
CA LYS A 125 16.53 7.31 14.68
C LYS A 125 15.92 6.33 13.69
N PRO A 126 16.10 5.02 13.86
CA PRO A 126 15.58 4.05 12.91
C PRO A 126 14.07 3.97 12.93
N ILE A 127 13.50 3.59 11.76
CA ILE A 127 12.13 3.06 11.68
C ILE A 127 12.16 1.53 11.55
N MET A 128 11.30 0.84 12.28
CA MET A 128 11.20 -0.61 12.18
C MET A 128 10.10 -1.03 11.20
N LEU A 129 10.42 -1.94 10.28
CA LEU A 129 9.52 -2.51 9.30
C LEU A 129 9.37 -4.03 9.50
N LEU A 130 8.23 -4.57 9.10
CA LEU A 130 7.96 -6.00 9.01
C LEU A 130 8.01 -6.42 7.54
N ASP A 131 9.22 -6.78 7.07
CA ASP A 131 9.44 -7.12 5.66
C ASP A 131 8.75 -8.44 5.24
N PRO A 132 8.28 -8.56 3.99
CA PRO A 132 8.27 -7.51 2.97
C PRO A 132 7.26 -6.42 3.33
N ALA A 133 7.62 -5.15 3.11
CA ALA A 133 6.81 -3.99 3.40
C ALA A 133 6.62 -3.10 2.17
N TYR A 134 5.62 -2.21 2.19
CA TYR A 134 5.36 -1.33 1.05
C TYR A 134 6.58 -0.47 0.70
N THR A 135 6.98 -0.50 -0.57
CA THR A 135 8.24 0.07 -1.08
C THR A 135 8.43 1.55 -0.76
N ASN A 136 7.34 2.32 -0.59
CA ASN A 136 7.47 3.74 -0.26
C ASN A 136 8.10 3.99 1.12
N TYR A 137 7.97 3.07 2.08
CA TYR A 137 8.70 3.20 3.36
C TYR A 137 10.20 3.18 3.13
N LEU A 138 10.69 2.29 2.24
CA LEU A 138 12.09 2.22 1.86
C LEU A 138 12.54 3.49 1.10
N GLU A 139 11.71 3.95 0.17
CA GLU A 139 12.06 5.09 -0.68
C GLU A 139 12.03 6.43 0.08
N PHE A 140 11.08 6.63 0.98
CA PHE A 140 11.06 7.82 1.84
C PHE A 140 12.16 7.78 2.89
N SER A 141 12.46 6.61 3.47
CA SER A 141 13.61 6.46 4.37
C SER A 141 14.92 6.81 3.67
N LYS A 142 15.13 6.36 2.43
CA LYS A 142 16.29 6.79 1.60
C LYS A 142 16.28 8.28 1.32
N ARG A 143 15.10 8.87 1.00
CA ARG A 143 14.96 10.31 0.73
C ARG A 143 15.35 11.15 1.95
N LEU A 144 14.91 10.74 3.14
CA LEU A 144 15.10 11.46 4.38
C LEU A 144 16.33 11.02 5.16
N SER A 145 17.12 10.07 4.63
CA SER A 145 18.28 9.47 5.31
C SER A 145 17.93 8.84 6.67
N VAL A 146 16.72 8.29 6.79
CA VAL A 146 16.25 7.56 7.98
C VAL A 146 16.74 6.11 7.91
N PRO A 147 17.44 5.60 8.94
CA PRO A 147 17.84 4.20 9.01
C PRO A 147 16.63 3.29 9.13
N ILE A 148 16.72 2.09 8.57
CA ILE A 148 15.69 1.05 8.64
C ILE A 148 16.23 -0.12 9.43
N VAL A 149 15.41 -0.62 10.34
CA VAL A 149 15.55 -1.91 11.00
C VAL A 149 14.40 -2.78 10.54
N SER A 150 14.62 -4.04 10.18
CA SER A 150 13.53 -4.89 9.73
C SER A 150 13.61 -6.31 10.24
N LEU A 151 12.43 -6.93 10.38
CA LEU A 151 12.26 -8.37 10.59
C LEU A 151 11.57 -8.97 9.38
N SER A 152 12.25 -9.90 8.71
CA SER A 152 11.71 -10.54 7.50
C SER A 152 10.74 -11.69 7.83
N ARG A 153 9.65 -11.75 7.07
CA ARG A 153 8.68 -12.84 7.06
C ARG A 153 8.86 -13.67 5.79
N SER A 154 8.67 -14.97 5.88
CA SER A 154 8.74 -15.88 4.73
C SER A 154 7.40 -16.56 4.47
N ILE A 155 7.16 -16.92 3.20
CA ILE A 155 6.01 -17.71 2.79
C ILE A 155 6.30 -19.19 2.97
N ASN A 156 5.35 -19.93 3.53
CA ASN A 156 5.44 -21.38 3.72
C ASN A 156 4.83 -22.15 2.54
N LYS A 157 5.02 -23.48 2.51
CA LYS A 157 4.57 -24.34 1.40
C LYS A 157 3.07 -24.37 1.14
N ILE A 158 2.25 -23.91 2.09
CA ILE A 158 0.78 -23.82 1.92
C ILE A 158 0.30 -22.43 1.48
N GLY A 159 1.23 -21.50 1.23
CA GLY A 159 0.93 -20.15 0.73
C GLY A 159 0.63 -19.12 1.80
N ASN A 160 0.87 -19.41 3.08
CA ASN A 160 0.74 -18.41 4.15
C ASN A 160 2.11 -17.83 4.50
N PHE A 161 2.16 -16.54 4.78
CA PHE A 161 3.33 -15.97 5.44
C PHE A 161 3.38 -16.43 6.90
N ASN A 162 4.59 -16.61 7.41
CA ASN A 162 4.79 -17.03 8.80
C ASN A 162 4.18 -15.99 9.74
N LYS A 163 3.61 -16.46 10.85
CA LYS A 163 3.09 -15.59 11.91
C LYS A 163 4.19 -14.67 12.44
N LEU A 164 3.81 -13.53 12.97
CA LEU A 164 4.74 -12.60 13.61
C LEU A 164 5.45 -13.27 14.79
N ASN A 165 6.76 -13.17 14.81
CA ASN A 165 7.56 -13.61 15.95
C ASN A 165 7.75 -12.43 16.91
N PHE A 166 6.86 -12.33 17.90
CA PHE A 166 6.83 -11.20 18.85
C PHE A 166 8.07 -11.15 19.73
N GLU A 167 8.67 -12.30 20.05
CA GLU A 167 9.93 -12.34 20.79
C GLU A 167 11.08 -11.74 19.96
N ALA A 168 11.20 -12.12 18.71
CA ALA A 168 12.19 -11.55 17.80
C ALA A 168 11.96 -10.04 17.57
N ILE A 169 10.69 -9.60 17.45
CA ILE A 169 10.33 -8.18 17.34
C ILE A 169 10.78 -7.44 18.62
N SER A 170 10.43 -7.94 19.81
CA SER A 170 10.81 -7.32 21.08
C SER A 170 12.33 -7.24 21.28
N ASN A 171 13.05 -8.30 20.93
CA ASN A 171 14.50 -8.34 21.02
C ASN A 171 15.14 -7.31 20.06
N LEU A 172 14.63 -7.22 18.81
CA LEU A 172 15.12 -6.27 17.82
C LEU A 172 14.84 -4.83 18.22
N VAL A 173 13.65 -4.55 18.79
CA VAL A 173 13.32 -3.22 19.35
C VAL A 173 14.27 -2.82 20.46
N LYS A 174 14.62 -3.75 21.36
CA LYS A 174 15.55 -3.48 22.49
C LYS A 174 16.99 -3.25 22.03
N SER A 175 17.46 -4.02 21.03
CA SER A 175 18.84 -3.92 20.53
C SER A 175 19.04 -2.68 19.62
N GLU A 176 18.15 -2.47 18.68
CA GLU A 176 18.28 -1.45 17.62
C GLU A 176 17.65 -0.12 17.99
N LYS A 177 16.77 -0.10 19.01
CA LYS A 177 16.09 1.09 19.55
C LYS A 177 15.44 1.97 18.46
N PRO A 178 14.59 1.39 17.58
CA PRO A 178 13.85 2.20 16.62
C PRO A 178 12.95 3.20 17.33
N ASN A 179 12.60 4.30 16.67
CA ASN A 179 11.68 5.27 17.25
C ASN A 179 10.20 4.99 16.94
N GLY A 180 9.95 4.10 15.98
CA GLY A 180 8.61 3.64 15.63
C GLY A 180 8.62 2.29 14.92
N LEU A 181 7.51 1.57 15.03
CA LEU A 181 7.24 0.32 14.35
C LEU A 181 6.06 0.52 13.41
N VAL A 182 6.26 0.20 12.12
CA VAL A 182 5.23 0.24 11.09
C VAL A 182 4.58 -1.13 10.95
N VAL A 183 3.26 -1.17 10.99
CA VAL A 183 2.44 -2.33 10.69
C VAL A 183 1.45 -1.99 9.59
N ILE A 184 1.18 -2.95 8.70
CA ILE A 184 0.18 -2.84 7.63
C ILE A 184 -0.84 -3.95 7.88
N PRO A 185 -1.97 -3.69 8.59
CA PRO A 185 -2.89 -4.76 9.02
C PRO A 185 -3.53 -5.53 7.88
N TYR A 186 -3.78 -4.85 6.77
CA TYR A 186 -4.28 -5.39 5.50
C TYR A 186 -3.14 -5.34 4.48
N ASP A 187 -2.26 -6.31 4.52
CA ASP A 187 -0.87 -6.16 4.15
C ASP A 187 -0.59 -6.03 2.64
N ASN A 188 0.12 -5.00 2.29
CA ASN A 188 0.81 -4.82 1.03
C ASN A 188 2.32 -5.00 1.27
N PRO A 189 3.01 -6.01 0.70
CA PRO A 189 2.62 -6.74 -0.53
C PRO A 189 1.98 -8.11 -0.33
N THR A 190 1.92 -8.65 0.89
CA THR A 190 1.72 -10.09 1.12
C THR A 190 0.28 -10.58 0.93
N GLY A 191 -0.71 -9.68 0.98
CA GLY A 191 -2.12 -10.05 1.02
C GLY A 191 -2.53 -10.75 2.32
N GLN A 192 -1.71 -10.67 3.38
CA GLN A 192 -2.01 -11.26 4.68
C GLN A 192 -2.77 -10.28 5.57
N PHE A 193 -3.50 -10.82 6.53
CA PHE A 193 -4.22 -10.06 7.54
C PHE A 193 -3.54 -10.20 8.90
N ILE A 194 -3.27 -9.06 9.55
CA ILE A 194 -2.80 -9.00 10.93
C ILE A 194 -4.01 -8.71 11.80
N ASP A 195 -4.37 -9.65 12.65
CA ASP A 195 -5.59 -9.56 13.45
C ASP A 195 -5.43 -8.65 14.67
N GLN A 196 -6.56 -8.37 15.34
CA GLN A 196 -6.61 -7.46 16.48
C GLN A 196 -5.72 -7.93 17.64
N THR A 197 -5.62 -9.25 17.86
CA THR A 197 -4.78 -9.83 18.92
C THR A 197 -3.31 -9.57 18.67
N ASP A 198 -2.88 -9.68 17.42
CA ASP A 198 -1.50 -9.41 17.03
C ASP A 198 -1.17 -7.91 17.09
N LEU A 199 -2.14 -7.04 16.73
CA LEU A 199 -1.98 -5.59 16.92
C LEU A 199 -1.85 -5.20 18.39
N ILE A 200 -2.60 -5.83 19.30
CA ILE A 200 -2.47 -5.60 20.76
C ILE A 200 -1.06 -5.97 21.24
N LYS A 201 -0.51 -7.09 20.80
CA LYS A 201 0.88 -7.48 21.17
C LYS A 201 1.91 -6.49 20.65
N LEU A 202 1.77 -6.02 19.40
CA LEU A 202 2.65 -5.00 18.85
C LEU A 202 2.53 -3.69 19.61
N ALA A 203 1.32 -3.28 19.99
CA ALA A 203 1.07 -2.10 20.79
C ALA A 203 1.73 -2.20 22.17
N THR A 204 1.65 -3.37 22.81
CA THR A 204 2.32 -3.64 24.09
C THR A 204 3.83 -3.44 23.99
N ILE A 205 4.46 -4.03 22.95
CA ILE A 205 5.89 -3.85 22.69
C ILE A 205 6.22 -2.37 22.48
N CYS A 206 5.39 -1.64 21.74
CA CYS A 206 5.63 -0.22 21.49
C CYS A 206 5.57 0.63 22.77
N VAL A 207 4.55 0.43 23.61
CA VAL A 207 4.38 1.18 24.87
C VAL A 207 5.51 0.85 25.85
N GLU A 208 5.84 -0.43 26.04
CA GLU A 208 6.92 -0.85 26.94
C GLU A 208 8.30 -0.27 26.57
N ASN A 209 8.54 -0.06 25.28
CA ASN A 209 9.80 0.46 24.76
C ASN A 209 9.74 1.96 24.40
N LYS A 210 8.61 2.63 24.65
CA LYS A 210 8.38 4.06 24.36
C LYS A 210 8.63 4.44 22.90
N ILE A 211 8.16 3.62 21.96
CA ILE A 211 8.24 3.84 20.53
C ILE A 211 6.84 4.00 19.92
N TRP A 212 6.75 4.68 18.78
CA TRP A 212 5.49 4.88 18.07
C TRP A 212 4.97 3.60 17.44
N LEU A 213 3.67 3.35 17.55
CA LEU A 213 2.94 2.37 16.75
C LEU A 213 2.32 3.07 15.54
N ILE A 214 2.81 2.75 14.34
CA ILE A 214 2.35 3.34 13.08
C ILE A 214 1.58 2.27 12.30
N SER A 215 0.31 2.54 11.96
CA SER A 215 -0.54 1.64 11.18
C SER A 215 -0.83 2.23 9.80
N ASP A 216 -0.46 1.51 8.74
CA ASP A 216 -0.87 1.86 7.38
C ASP A 216 -2.22 1.21 7.05
N GLU A 217 -3.25 2.03 7.00
CA GLU A 217 -4.65 1.61 6.87
C GLU A 217 -5.18 1.80 5.43
N ALA A 218 -4.30 1.87 4.43
CA ALA A 218 -4.70 2.09 3.03
C ALA A 218 -5.69 1.04 2.49
N TYR A 219 -5.72 -0.15 3.10
CA TYR A 219 -6.63 -1.24 2.74
C TYR A 219 -7.62 -1.57 3.86
N ARG A 220 -7.91 -0.62 4.73
CA ARG A 220 -8.88 -0.75 5.84
C ARG A 220 -10.13 -1.50 5.40
N GLN A 221 -10.54 -2.52 6.20
CA GLN A 221 -11.72 -3.36 5.97
C GLN A 221 -11.65 -4.35 4.78
N LEU A 222 -10.56 -4.42 4.03
CA LEU A 222 -10.38 -5.46 3.01
C LEU A 222 -9.74 -6.72 3.61
N TYR A 223 -10.49 -7.44 4.42
CA TYR A 223 -10.14 -8.76 4.99
C TYR A 223 -11.14 -9.82 4.49
N TYR A 224 -10.72 -11.09 4.42
CA TYR A 224 -11.50 -12.12 3.76
C TYR A 224 -11.80 -13.34 4.63
N ASP A 225 -10.85 -13.82 5.42
CA ASP A 225 -10.95 -15.07 6.17
C ASP A 225 -11.37 -14.87 7.63
N ARG A 226 -11.77 -13.66 8.03
CA ARG A 226 -12.01 -13.30 9.43
C ARG A 226 -13.43 -12.81 9.66
N VAL A 227 -13.85 -12.93 10.90
CA VAL A 227 -15.16 -12.46 11.33
C VAL A 227 -15.15 -10.97 11.66
N SER A 228 -13.98 -10.39 11.95
CA SER A 228 -13.83 -9.00 12.37
C SER A 228 -12.58 -8.36 11.81
N SER A 229 -12.68 -7.05 11.57
CA SER A 229 -11.56 -6.18 11.18
C SER A 229 -10.60 -5.95 12.34
N SER A 230 -9.40 -5.49 12.02
CA SER A 230 -8.41 -5.00 12.99
C SER A 230 -8.13 -3.51 12.79
N SER A 231 -7.84 -2.81 13.89
CA SER A 231 -7.43 -1.40 13.87
C SER A 231 -6.67 -1.05 15.15
N ILE A 232 -5.64 -0.22 15.04
CA ILE A 232 -4.97 0.30 16.23
C ILE A 232 -5.89 1.19 17.07
N TRP A 233 -6.92 1.78 16.47
CA TRP A 233 -7.87 2.64 17.15
C TRP A 233 -8.87 1.87 18.03
N LYS A 234 -9.01 0.56 17.85
CA LYS A 234 -9.79 -0.33 18.74
C LYS A 234 -9.05 -0.70 20.03
N ILE A 235 -7.75 -0.46 20.09
CA ILE A 235 -6.94 -0.77 21.27
C ILE A 235 -7.18 0.32 22.32
N THR A 236 -7.64 -0.07 23.49
CA THR A 236 -7.91 0.85 24.60
C THR A 236 -6.90 0.64 25.75
N ASN A 237 -6.92 1.53 26.74
CA ASN A 237 -6.10 1.37 27.95
C ASN A 237 -6.46 0.12 28.78
N LYS A 238 -7.55 -0.60 28.43
CA LYS A 238 -7.90 -1.89 29.06
C LYS A 238 -7.01 -3.01 28.51
N GLU A 239 -6.77 -3.02 27.20
CA GLU A 239 -5.90 -4.00 26.55
C GLU A 239 -4.43 -3.64 26.69
N VAL A 240 -4.09 -2.37 26.52
CA VAL A 240 -2.70 -1.89 26.58
C VAL A 240 -2.67 -0.60 27.43
N PRO A 241 -2.32 -0.70 28.71
CA PRO A 241 -2.21 0.47 29.59
C PRO A 241 -1.24 1.52 29.04
N ASN A 242 -1.64 2.78 29.06
CA ASN A 242 -0.88 3.95 28.58
C ASN A 242 -0.67 3.99 27.06
N ILE A 243 -1.54 3.35 26.25
CA ILE A 243 -1.45 3.38 24.79
C ILE A 243 -1.76 4.77 24.21
N ASP A 244 -2.55 5.59 24.92
CA ASP A 244 -2.93 6.92 24.44
C ASP A 244 -1.69 7.80 24.19
N GLY A 245 -1.64 8.43 23.01
CA GLY A 245 -0.53 9.27 22.58
C GLY A 245 0.63 8.53 21.90
N PHE A 246 0.52 7.21 21.69
CA PHE A 246 1.55 6.39 21.02
C PHE A 246 1.21 6.02 19.57
N ARG A 247 0.03 6.39 19.08
CA ARG A 247 -0.51 5.85 17.82
C ARG A 247 -0.53 6.87 16.70
N ILE A 248 -0.18 6.39 15.50
CA ILE A 248 -0.33 7.12 14.25
C ILE A 248 -0.95 6.16 13.24
N SER A 249 -2.02 6.58 12.51
CA SER A 249 -2.45 5.87 11.31
C SER A 249 -2.28 6.71 10.05
N ILE A 250 -2.01 6.01 8.95
CA ILE A 250 -1.96 6.57 7.61
C ILE A 250 -3.20 6.08 6.87
N GLU A 251 -4.08 7.01 6.55
CA GLU A 251 -5.32 6.75 5.85
C GLU A 251 -5.23 7.21 4.39
N SER A 252 -6.06 6.62 3.51
CA SER A 252 -6.03 6.97 2.09
C SER A 252 -7.35 6.77 1.39
N ALA A 253 -7.72 7.70 0.54
CA ALA A 253 -8.82 7.54 -0.42
C ALA A 253 -8.47 6.56 -1.56
N SER A 254 -7.19 6.23 -1.74
CA SER A 254 -6.65 5.63 -2.96
C SER A 254 -7.17 4.23 -3.27
N LYS A 255 -7.36 3.37 -2.26
CA LYS A 255 -7.59 1.94 -2.49
C LYS A 255 -9.02 1.54 -2.23
N VAL A 256 -9.45 1.58 -0.99
CA VAL A 256 -10.78 1.15 -0.58
C VAL A 256 -11.89 2.03 -1.13
N TRP A 257 -11.60 3.31 -1.35
CA TRP A 257 -12.55 4.29 -1.92
C TRP A 257 -12.39 4.47 -3.44
N ASN A 258 -11.53 3.67 -4.06
CA ASN A 258 -11.28 3.64 -5.52
C ASN A 258 -10.87 5.01 -6.11
N ALA A 259 -10.18 5.85 -5.33
CA ALA A 259 -9.92 7.25 -5.65
C ALA A 259 -8.43 7.60 -5.70
N CYS A 260 -7.60 6.73 -6.30
CA CYS A 260 -6.14 6.92 -6.37
C CYS A 260 -5.74 8.30 -6.94
N GLY A 261 -6.48 8.78 -7.93
CA GLY A 261 -6.20 10.01 -8.67
C GLY A 261 -6.55 11.28 -7.91
N LEU A 262 -7.41 11.23 -6.89
CA LEU A 262 -7.76 12.40 -6.08
C LEU A 262 -6.59 12.88 -5.23
N ARG A 263 -5.62 12.02 -4.92
CA ARG A 263 -4.48 12.34 -4.06
C ARG A 263 -4.92 12.86 -2.69
N ILE A 264 -5.84 12.16 -2.03
CA ILE A 264 -6.29 12.47 -0.66
C ILE A 264 -5.89 11.35 0.28
N GLY A 265 -5.27 11.75 1.38
CA GLY A 265 -4.91 10.91 2.52
C GLY A 265 -5.02 11.67 3.82
N GLY A 266 -4.79 10.98 4.91
CA GLY A 266 -4.79 11.55 6.24
C GLY A 266 -3.70 10.95 7.11
N LEU A 267 -3.08 11.78 7.92
CA LEU A 267 -2.26 11.37 9.04
C LEU A 267 -3.11 11.59 10.30
N ILE A 268 -3.45 10.49 10.97
CA ILE A 268 -4.30 10.54 12.16
C ILE A 268 -3.47 10.12 13.38
N THR A 269 -3.62 10.83 14.49
CA THR A 269 -2.93 10.53 15.74
C THR A 269 -3.79 10.93 16.93
N ASP A 270 -3.57 10.27 18.06
CA ASP A 270 -4.12 10.64 19.37
C ASP A 270 -3.12 11.48 20.22
N ASN A 271 -2.02 11.93 19.60
CA ASN A 271 -1.02 12.77 20.24
C ASN A 271 -1.13 14.23 19.73
N ASN A 272 -1.66 15.11 20.56
CA ASN A 272 -1.88 16.50 20.19
C ASN A 272 -0.58 17.27 19.84
N LEU A 273 0.52 16.99 20.53
CA LEU A 273 1.81 17.65 20.23
C LEU A 273 2.31 17.20 18.86
N PHE A 274 2.26 15.89 18.57
CA PHE A 274 2.65 15.34 17.27
C PHE A 274 1.82 15.95 16.15
N TYR A 275 0.49 15.98 16.32
CA TYR A 275 -0.43 16.61 15.35
C TYR A 275 -0.07 18.08 15.10
N THR A 276 0.06 18.88 16.16
CA THR A 276 0.36 20.31 16.04
C THR A 276 1.67 20.56 15.28
N LYS A 277 2.71 19.77 15.58
CA LYS A 277 3.99 19.87 14.88
C LYS A 277 3.91 19.39 13.44
N SER A 278 3.13 18.35 13.17
CA SER A 278 2.87 17.87 11.79
C SER A 278 2.14 18.93 10.96
N VAL A 279 1.17 19.66 11.52
CA VAL A 279 0.53 20.79 10.84
C VAL A 279 1.53 21.89 10.54
N TYR A 280 2.42 22.25 11.50
CA TYR A 280 3.45 23.27 11.26
C TYR A 280 4.42 22.88 10.16
N GLU A 281 4.89 21.62 10.16
CA GLU A 281 5.73 21.07 9.09
C GLU A 281 5.01 21.14 7.73
N TYR A 282 3.73 20.78 7.72
CA TYR A 282 2.94 20.74 6.49
C TYR A 282 2.60 22.12 5.92
N THR A 283 2.72 23.20 6.69
CA THR A 283 2.45 24.58 6.17
C THR A 283 3.34 24.94 4.98
N ALA A 284 4.52 24.33 4.86
CA ALA A 284 5.39 24.51 3.70
C ALA A 284 4.74 24.02 2.38
N ASN A 285 3.80 23.08 2.45
CA ASN A 285 3.04 22.56 1.31
C ASN A 285 1.73 23.32 1.06
N LEU A 286 1.39 24.29 1.91
CA LEU A 286 0.16 25.09 1.92
C LEU A 286 -1.07 24.27 2.33
N CYS A 287 -1.60 23.42 1.45
CA CYS A 287 -2.73 22.52 1.74
C CYS A 287 -2.74 21.35 0.76
N ALA A 288 -3.48 20.31 1.07
CA ALA A 288 -3.76 19.22 0.14
C ALA A 288 -4.72 19.67 -0.98
N ASN A 289 -4.81 18.88 -2.05
CA ASN A 289 -5.66 19.12 -3.21
C ASN A 289 -7.11 19.48 -2.82
N SER A 290 -7.52 20.74 -3.01
CA SER A 290 -8.83 21.24 -2.56
C SER A 290 -10.02 20.59 -3.27
N LEU A 291 -9.91 20.27 -4.57
CA LEU A 291 -10.94 19.51 -5.30
C LEU A 291 -11.07 18.09 -4.75
N GLY A 292 -9.95 17.42 -4.52
CA GLY A 292 -9.92 16.10 -3.94
C GLY A 292 -10.54 16.07 -2.55
N GLN A 293 -10.24 17.07 -1.73
CA GLN A 293 -10.85 17.24 -0.41
C GLN A 293 -12.37 17.37 -0.50
N TYR A 294 -12.88 18.23 -1.35
CA TYR A 294 -14.32 18.42 -1.55
C TYR A 294 -15.01 17.11 -1.98
N ILE A 295 -14.43 16.42 -2.97
CA ILE A 295 -15.01 15.15 -3.45
C ILE A 295 -15.01 14.10 -2.35
N PHE A 296 -13.91 13.93 -1.63
CA PHE A 296 -13.80 12.93 -0.53
C PHE A 296 -14.66 13.31 0.68
N GLY A 297 -14.83 14.60 0.95
CA GLY A 297 -15.70 15.13 2.00
C GLY A 297 -17.15 14.66 1.88
N ALA A 298 -17.60 14.21 0.69
CA ALA A 298 -18.91 13.57 0.51
C ALA A 298 -19.17 12.39 1.48
N LEU A 299 -18.11 11.82 2.05
CA LEU A 299 -18.19 10.69 2.99
C LEU A 299 -18.38 11.15 4.46
N ALA A 300 -18.42 12.47 4.72
CA ALA A 300 -18.48 13.01 6.09
C ALA A 300 -19.73 12.59 6.85
N ASP A 301 -20.86 12.51 6.15
CA ASP A 301 -22.17 12.28 6.73
C ASP A 301 -22.87 11.02 6.19
N ILE A 302 -22.15 10.14 5.47
CA ILE A 302 -22.71 8.86 5.07
C ILE A 302 -22.94 7.98 6.31
N SER A 303 -24.03 7.22 6.33
CA SER A 303 -24.36 6.36 7.45
C SER A 303 -23.36 5.21 7.59
N HIS A 304 -23.26 4.66 8.81
CA HIS A 304 -22.44 3.47 9.04
C HIS A 304 -22.96 2.24 8.27
N GLU A 305 -24.27 2.20 7.95
CA GLU A 305 -24.85 1.18 7.08
C GLU A 305 -24.33 1.30 5.65
N GLU A 306 -24.26 2.52 5.10
CA GLU A 306 -23.68 2.75 3.77
C GLU A 306 -22.20 2.41 3.72
N ILE A 307 -21.44 2.76 4.76
CA ILE A 307 -20.02 2.36 4.90
C ILE A 307 -19.91 0.83 4.93
N SER A 308 -20.74 0.15 5.71
CA SER A 308 -20.77 -1.31 5.80
C SER A 308 -21.06 -1.96 4.45
N LEU A 309 -22.08 -1.46 3.75
CA LEU A 309 -22.45 -1.95 2.43
C LEU A 309 -21.34 -1.74 1.41
N TRP A 310 -20.67 -0.57 1.47
CA TRP A 310 -19.52 -0.29 0.59
C TRP A 310 -18.40 -1.30 0.79
N TYR A 311 -17.98 -1.53 2.04
CA TYR A 311 -16.93 -2.52 2.34
C TYR A 311 -17.33 -3.95 1.97
N SER A 312 -18.59 -4.34 2.17
CA SER A 312 -19.08 -5.66 1.75
C SER A 312 -18.98 -5.84 0.25
N LYS A 313 -19.41 -4.84 -0.54
CA LYS A 313 -19.27 -4.87 -2.01
C LYS A 313 -17.81 -4.99 -2.46
N GLN A 314 -16.87 -4.30 -1.79
CA GLN A 314 -15.46 -4.42 -2.12
C GLN A 314 -14.95 -5.85 -1.82
N ARG A 315 -15.28 -6.43 -0.67
CA ARG A 315 -14.89 -7.81 -0.31
C ARG A 315 -15.51 -8.86 -1.23
N GLU A 316 -16.80 -8.70 -1.55
CA GLU A 316 -17.53 -9.59 -2.47
C GLU A 316 -16.97 -9.56 -3.89
N TYR A 317 -16.41 -8.44 -4.31
CA TYR A 317 -15.72 -8.33 -5.59
C TYR A 317 -14.34 -9.00 -5.56
N TYR A 318 -13.51 -8.67 -4.57
CA TYR A 318 -12.11 -9.10 -4.58
C TYR A 318 -11.90 -10.56 -4.16
N LEU A 319 -12.61 -11.07 -3.17
CA LEU A 319 -12.35 -12.42 -2.65
C LEU A 319 -12.53 -13.54 -3.67
N PRO A 320 -13.66 -13.63 -4.42
CA PRO A 320 -13.82 -14.65 -5.46
C PRO A 320 -12.78 -14.50 -6.58
N LEU A 321 -12.46 -13.26 -6.94
CA LEU A 321 -11.48 -12.95 -7.97
C LEU A 321 -10.09 -13.44 -7.57
N MET A 322 -9.64 -13.13 -6.36
CA MET A 322 -8.33 -13.53 -5.85
C MET A 322 -8.21 -15.05 -5.71
N ASN A 323 -9.25 -15.72 -5.21
CA ASN A 323 -9.26 -17.18 -5.13
C ASN A 323 -9.19 -17.83 -6.53
N SER A 324 -10.01 -17.37 -7.46
CA SER A 324 -10.00 -17.85 -8.85
C SER A 324 -8.63 -17.64 -9.52
N MET A 325 -8.02 -16.48 -9.30
CA MET A 325 -6.69 -16.18 -9.84
C MET A 325 -5.63 -17.08 -9.23
N ARG A 326 -5.65 -17.26 -7.90
CA ARG A 326 -4.74 -18.18 -7.20
C ARG A 326 -4.81 -19.59 -7.77
N ASP A 327 -6.00 -20.16 -7.87
CA ASP A 327 -6.22 -21.53 -8.37
C ASP A 327 -5.79 -21.65 -9.84
N SER A 328 -6.03 -20.60 -10.63
CA SER A 328 -5.64 -20.55 -12.03
C SER A 328 -4.11 -20.52 -12.21
N PHE A 329 -3.39 -19.75 -11.39
CA PHE A 329 -1.92 -19.73 -11.40
C PHE A 329 -1.34 -21.10 -11.01
N ILE A 330 -1.85 -21.72 -9.93
CA ILE A 330 -1.41 -23.06 -9.50
C ILE A 330 -1.66 -24.12 -10.60
N LYS A 331 -2.80 -24.02 -11.28
CA LYS A 331 -3.14 -24.95 -12.37
C LYS A 331 -2.27 -24.75 -13.60
N LYS A 332 -1.95 -23.50 -13.96
CA LYS A 332 -1.21 -23.16 -15.18
C LYS A 332 0.29 -23.30 -15.03
N ILE A 333 0.81 -23.13 -13.82
CA ILE A 333 2.25 -23.25 -13.52
C ILE A 333 2.41 -24.30 -12.43
N PRO A 334 2.45 -25.60 -12.78
CA PRO A 334 2.55 -26.67 -11.79
C PRO A 334 3.80 -26.54 -10.91
N GLY A 335 3.61 -26.67 -9.61
CA GLY A 335 4.70 -26.55 -8.61
C GLY A 335 4.98 -25.12 -8.14
N VAL A 336 4.36 -24.10 -8.74
CA VAL A 336 4.47 -22.72 -8.25
C VAL A 336 3.75 -22.56 -6.91
N LEU A 337 4.33 -21.77 -6.02
CA LEU A 337 3.69 -21.42 -4.76
C LEU A 337 2.97 -20.08 -4.91
N VAL A 338 1.67 -20.04 -4.59
CA VAL A 338 0.86 -18.81 -4.64
C VAL A 338 0.29 -18.53 -3.25
N SER A 339 0.44 -17.28 -2.77
CA SER A 339 -0.05 -16.89 -1.46
C SER A 339 -1.57 -17.06 -1.34
N LYS A 340 -2.03 -17.40 -0.12
CA LYS A 340 -3.44 -17.48 0.19
C LYS A 340 -3.95 -16.08 0.54
N PRO A 341 -4.96 -15.53 -0.18
CA PRO A 341 -5.44 -14.19 0.11
C PRO A 341 -6.21 -14.15 1.42
N SER A 342 -5.82 -13.29 2.34
CA SER A 342 -6.57 -13.03 3.57
C SER A 342 -6.90 -11.55 3.77
N ALA A 343 -6.23 -10.66 3.03
CA ALA A 343 -6.50 -9.21 3.04
C ALA A 343 -6.01 -8.51 1.76
N ALA A 344 -6.30 -7.22 1.64
CA ALA A 344 -5.89 -6.33 0.55
C ALA A 344 -6.26 -6.86 -0.86
N ILE A 345 -5.45 -6.55 -1.87
CA ILE A 345 -5.72 -6.86 -3.28
C ILE A 345 -4.51 -7.51 -3.98
N TYR A 346 -3.68 -8.21 -3.22
CA TYR A 346 -2.40 -8.73 -3.73
C TYR A 346 -2.27 -10.22 -3.54
N LEU A 347 -1.60 -10.86 -4.50
CA LEU A 347 -1.07 -12.22 -4.40
C LEU A 347 0.45 -12.20 -4.60
N ILE A 348 1.13 -13.06 -3.86
CA ILE A 348 2.54 -13.38 -4.10
C ILE A 348 2.63 -14.71 -4.84
N ILE A 349 3.46 -14.74 -5.87
CA ILE A 349 3.81 -15.95 -6.61
C ILE A 349 5.29 -16.20 -6.38
N ASP A 350 5.66 -17.39 -5.91
CA ASP A 350 7.04 -17.80 -5.66
C ASP A 350 7.41 -18.99 -6.57
N PHE A 351 8.41 -18.79 -7.40
CA PHE A 351 8.91 -19.79 -8.35
C PHE A 351 10.00 -20.69 -7.75
N LYS A 352 10.36 -20.53 -6.48
CA LYS A 352 11.51 -21.18 -5.82
C LYS A 352 11.61 -22.67 -6.08
N GLU A 353 10.49 -23.40 -6.04
CA GLU A 353 10.47 -24.86 -6.14
C GLU A 353 10.60 -25.37 -7.59
N ILE A 354 10.46 -24.48 -8.58
CA ILE A 354 10.40 -24.84 -10.01
C ILE A 354 11.41 -24.10 -10.90
N CYS A 355 12.06 -23.05 -10.38
CA CYS A 355 12.95 -22.24 -11.19
C CYS A 355 14.40 -22.72 -11.15
N SER A 356 15.15 -22.36 -12.21
CA SER A 356 16.60 -22.51 -12.24
C SER A 356 17.25 -21.61 -11.15
N PRO A 357 18.41 -22.00 -10.58
CA PRO A 357 19.19 -21.13 -9.69
C PRO A 357 19.57 -19.76 -10.29
N LYS A 358 19.56 -19.64 -11.62
CA LYS A 358 19.80 -18.38 -12.33
C LYS A 358 18.58 -17.47 -12.41
N PHE A 359 17.41 -17.91 -11.96
CA PHE A 359 16.18 -17.11 -12.02
C PHE A 359 16.29 -15.86 -11.15
N ASP A 360 15.91 -14.72 -11.73
CA ASP A 360 15.77 -13.45 -11.01
C ASP A 360 14.49 -12.73 -11.48
N ALA A 361 13.60 -12.40 -10.56
CA ALA A 361 12.33 -11.74 -10.88
C ALA A 361 12.49 -10.36 -11.52
N ASN A 362 13.60 -9.63 -11.23
CA ASN A 362 13.90 -8.37 -11.90
C ASN A 362 14.28 -8.59 -13.37
N ASP A 363 15.07 -9.61 -13.65
CA ASP A 363 15.44 -9.96 -15.04
C ASP A 363 14.23 -10.50 -15.79
N PHE A 364 13.37 -11.25 -15.10
CA PHE A 364 12.13 -11.78 -15.69
C PHE A 364 11.16 -10.66 -16.10
N ILE A 365 10.94 -9.62 -15.28
CA ILE A 365 10.11 -8.48 -15.69
C ILE A 365 10.75 -7.69 -16.83
N GLN A 366 12.07 -7.58 -16.86
CA GLN A 366 12.78 -6.94 -17.97
C GLN A 366 12.68 -7.75 -19.26
N PHE A 367 12.70 -9.09 -19.17
CA PHE A 367 12.43 -9.97 -20.31
C PHE A 367 11.00 -9.74 -20.82
N CYS A 368 9.98 -9.78 -19.96
CA CYS A 368 8.60 -9.50 -20.34
C CYS A 368 8.46 -8.14 -21.05
N ALA A 369 9.12 -7.12 -20.53
CA ALA A 369 9.09 -5.78 -21.12
C ALA A 369 9.77 -5.65 -22.47
N LYS A 370 10.92 -6.29 -22.65
CA LYS A 370 11.79 -6.11 -23.86
C LYS A 370 11.49 -7.09 -24.98
N LYS A 371 11.10 -8.32 -24.63
CA LYS A 371 11.00 -9.45 -25.58
C LYS A 371 9.73 -10.25 -25.44
N GLY A 372 9.24 -10.46 -24.21
CA GLY A 372 8.09 -11.33 -23.91
C GLY A 372 6.86 -10.94 -24.73
N CYS A 373 6.32 -11.92 -25.47
CA CYS A 373 5.17 -11.74 -26.33
C CYS A 373 4.43 -13.07 -26.47
N VAL A 374 3.24 -13.14 -25.90
CA VAL A 374 2.39 -14.33 -25.95
C VAL A 374 1.20 -14.05 -26.89
N LYS A 375 1.05 -14.86 -27.93
CA LYS A 375 -0.09 -14.79 -28.83
C LYS A 375 -1.27 -15.57 -28.26
N HIS A 376 -2.37 -14.88 -28.04
CA HIS A 376 -3.62 -15.53 -27.65
C HIS A 376 -4.77 -15.00 -28.49
N ASN A 377 -5.47 -15.90 -29.19
CA ASN A 377 -6.44 -15.56 -30.24
C ASN A 377 -5.78 -14.65 -31.31
N ASN A 378 -6.31 -13.45 -31.53
CA ASN A 378 -5.80 -12.49 -32.52
C ASN A 378 -4.89 -11.41 -31.94
N ASP A 379 -4.68 -11.41 -30.62
CA ASP A 379 -3.91 -10.39 -29.92
C ASP A 379 -2.59 -10.95 -29.37
N ASN A 380 -1.61 -10.07 -29.24
CA ASN A 380 -0.36 -10.35 -28.55
C ASN A 380 -0.38 -9.69 -27.16
N TYR A 381 0.16 -10.39 -26.16
CA TYR A 381 0.15 -9.93 -24.78
C TYR A 381 1.53 -10.01 -24.16
N THR A 382 1.80 -9.10 -23.21
CA THR A 382 2.85 -9.25 -22.23
C THR A 382 2.31 -8.92 -20.83
N LEU A 383 3.08 -9.24 -19.78
CA LEU A 383 2.63 -9.06 -18.39
C LEU A 383 3.64 -8.25 -17.58
N PHE A 384 3.14 -7.31 -16.78
CA PHE A 384 3.93 -6.62 -15.76
C PHE A 384 3.49 -7.02 -14.35
N PHE A 385 4.46 -7.28 -13.51
CA PHE A 385 4.33 -7.62 -12.10
C PHE A 385 5.38 -6.87 -11.27
N ALA A 386 5.30 -6.91 -9.96
CA ALA A 386 6.31 -6.32 -9.10
C ALA A 386 7.25 -7.39 -8.55
N PRO A 387 8.56 -7.35 -8.87
CA PRO A 387 9.54 -8.19 -8.18
C PRO A 387 9.54 -7.92 -6.68
N LEU A 388 9.48 -8.98 -5.86
CA LEU A 388 9.26 -8.80 -4.43
C LEU A 388 10.50 -8.39 -3.65
N ASN A 389 11.70 -8.59 -4.20
CA ASN A 389 12.95 -8.14 -3.56
C ASN A 389 12.97 -6.64 -3.25
N GLU A 390 12.27 -5.81 -4.02
CA GLU A 390 12.16 -4.36 -3.77
C GLU A 390 11.32 -4.01 -2.52
N PHE A 391 10.63 -4.99 -1.94
CA PHE A 391 9.82 -4.83 -0.72
C PHE A 391 10.56 -5.26 0.55
N TYR A 392 11.83 -5.69 0.43
CA TYR A 392 12.69 -6.04 1.55
C TYR A 392 13.75 -4.95 1.73
N SER A 393 13.97 -4.55 2.97
CA SER A 393 14.91 -3.48 3.31
C SER A 393 16.38 -3.92 3.25
N SER A 394 16.66 -5.21 3.47
CA SER A 394 18.03 -5.71 3.64
C SER A 394 18.36 -6.98 2.85
N ASP A 395 17.41 -7.58 2.12
CA ASP A 395 17.62 -8.92 1.58
C ASP A 395 17.53 -9.01 0.06
N ASN A 396 18.69 -9.03 -0.60
CA ASN A 396 18.82 -9.34 -2.03
C ASN A 396 18.61 -10.85 -2.35
N ARG A 397 18.27 -11.71 -1.37
CA ARG A 397 18.17 -13.17 -1.55
C ARG A 397 16.79 -13.61 -2.04
N VAL A 398 15.76 -12.75 -1.93
CA VAL A 398 14.41 -13.09 -2.39
C VAL A 398 14.28 -12.76 -3.89
N LYS A 399 14.83 -13.63 -4.74
CA LYS A 399 14.87 -13.43 -6.19
C LYS A 399 13.74 -14.12 -6.95
N THR A 400 13.01 -15.02 -6.29
CA THR A 400 12.06 -15.92 -6.95
C THR A 400 10.61 -15.48 -6.82
N GLN A 401 10.35 -14.37 -6.11
CA GLN A 401 9.01 -13.93 -5.77
C GLN A 401 8.58 -12.72 -6.57
N ILE A 402 7.32 -12.73 -6.97
CA ILE A 402 6.65 -11.60 -7.60
C ILE A 402 5.34 -11.27 -6.90
N ARG A 403 4.94 -9.99 -6.90
CA ARG A 403 3.62 -9.55 -6.43
C ARG A 403 2.73 -9.22 -7.62
N ILE A 404 1.49 -9.68 -7.55
CA ILE A 404 0.42 -9.39 -8.50
C ILE A 404 -0.69 -8.61 -7.80
N ALA A 405 -1.18 -7.53 -8.44
CA ALA A 405 -2.28 -6.70 -7.97
C ALA A 405 -3.56 -7.00 -8.78
N MET A 406 -4.70 -7.15 -8.10
CA MET A 406 -6.01 -7.41 -8.71
C MET A 406 -6.67 -6.10 -9.18
N VAL A 407 -6.06 -5.39 -10.12
CA VAL A 407 -6.46 -4.04 -10.54
C VAL A 407 -6.93 -3.93 -11.99
N GLU A 408 -6.62 -4.92 -12.79
CA GLU A 408 -7.05 -4.96 -14.19
C GLU A 408 -8.50 -5.43 -14.33
N SER A 409 -9.08 -5.19 -15.51
CA SER A 409 -10.42 -5.70 -15.80
C SER A 409 -10.48 -7.23 -15.69
N PRO A 410 -11.65 -7.81 -15.34
CA PRO A 410 -11.80 -9.27 -15.24
C PRO A 410 -11.40 -10.03 -16.52
N LYS A 411 -11.53 -9.40 -17.70
CA LYS A 411 -11.07 -9.96 -18.98
C LYS A 411 -9.57 -10.23 -18.95
N TYR A 412 -8.75 -9.24 -18.56
CA TYR A 412 -7.30 -9.36 -18.54
C TYR A 412 -6.80 -10.20 -17.37
N LEU A 413 -7.47 -10.11 -16.21
CA LEU A 413 -7.13 -10.97 -15.07
C LEU A 413 -7.28 -12.46 -15.40
N LYS A 414 -8.34 -12.85 -16.10
CA LYS A 414 -8.55 -14.26 -16.54
C LYS A 414 -7.45 -14.76 -17.49
N LEU A 415 -6.84 -13.87 -18.28
CA LEU A 415 -5.75 -14.22 -19.19
C LEU A 415 -4.39 -14.29 -18.49
N ALA A 416 -4.19 -13.53 -17.42
CA ALA A 416 -2.90 -13.38 -16.80
C ALA A 416 -2.20 -14.70 -16.38
N PRO A 417 -2.90 -15.74 -15.86
CA PRO A 417 -2.25 -17.01 -15.52
C PRO A 417 -1.68 -17.74 -16.76
N LEU A 418 -2.38 -17.71 -17.88
CA LEU A 418 -1.89 -18.28 -19.14
C LEU A 418 -0.67 -17.50 -19.65
N ILE A 419 -0.80 -16.18 -19.72
CA ILE A 419 0.28 -15.31 -20.21
C ILE A 419 1.53 -15.44 -19.34
N LEU A 420 1.37 -15.48 -18.01
CA LEU A 420 2.52 -15.66 -17.09
C LEU A 420 3.18 -17.04 -17.30
N SER A 421 2.40 -18.09 -17.49
CA SER A 421 2.92 -19.45 -17.71
C SER A 421 3.80 -19.50 -18.96
N GLU A 422 3.32 -19.00 -20.08
CA GLU A 422 4.06 -19.01 -21.34
C GLU A 422 5.32 -18.12 -21.28
N LEU A 423 5.21 -16.91 -20.70
CA LEU A 423 6.37 -16.03 -20.48
C LEU A 423 7.42 -16.68 -19.56
N TYR A 424 6.99 -17.38 -18.51
CA TYR A 424 7.89 -18.09 -17.60
C TYR A 424 8.62 -19.23 -18.31
N GLU A 425 7.91 -20.04 -19.11
CA GLU A 425 8.52 -21.12 -19.90
C GLU A 425 9.56 -20.60 -20.90
N GLU A 426 9.24 -19.50 -21.60
CA GLU A 426 10.16 -18.86 -22.55
C GLU A 426 11.40 -18.33 -21.85
N TYR A 427 11.20 -17.59 -20.71
CA TYR A 427 12.31 -17.07 -19.93
C TYR A 427 13.18 -18.18 -19.32
N SER A 428 12.56 -19.26 -18.83
CA SER A 428 13.29 -20.39 -18.25
C SER A 428 14.21 -21.08 -19.25
N LYS A 429 13.78 -21.21 -20.51
CA LYS A 429 14.63 -21.75 -21.59
C LYS A 429 15.85 -20.87 -21.90
N LEU A 430 15.76 -19.57 -21.66
CA LEU A 430 16.87 -18.63 -21.92
C LEU A 430 17.94 -18.67 -20.81
N ILE A 431 17.57 -19.07 -19.59
CA ILE A 431 18.45 -19.07 -18.42
C ILE A 431 18.90 -20.48 -17.98
N SER A 432 18.47 -21.53 -18.68
CA SER A 432 18.85 -22.94 -18.46
C SER A 432 20.34 -23.24 -18.61
#